data_e16636094c340afeeec7cb5f04d7bd8c
#
_entry.id   e16636094c340afeeec7cb5f04d7bd8c
#
_cell.length_a   1.000
_cell.length_b   1.000
_cell.length_c   1.000
_cell.angle_alpha   90.00
_cell.angle_beta   90.00
_cell.angle_gamma   90.00
#
_symmetry.space_group_name_H-M   'P 1'
#
loop_
_entity.id
_entity.type
_entity.pdbx_description
1 polymer ?
#
loop_
_entity_poly.entity_id
_entity_poly.type
_entity_poly.pdbx_seq_one_letter_code
_entity_poly.pdbx_strand_id
1 'polypeptide(L)'
;GITPVGMDTADSGWLTNLWMSALIGTAGEAGNTWMNSMYPTDFNTPEVEAAAETIQKMFEQYTTADAVGGKYDPMATHFFNGEVAMFPNGPWMIPDFSEAEKAPEGFYDKVGIMLMPGNGMEMVPTPGDMVGASEEEKIKAAVAFLKFETKPENQIKALEMTGLQPVSNDLEIPSE
;
A
#
# COMPACT_ATOMS: atom_id res chain seq x y z
N GLY A 1 -9.98 -17.81 -17.35
CA GLY A 1 -8.79 -17.97 -16.51
C GLY A 1 -8.76 -16.86 -15.46
N ILE A 2 -7.90 -16.97 -14.48
CA ILE A 2 -7.71 -15.94 -13.46
C ILE A 2 -6.72 -14.91 -14.01
N THR A 3 -7.04 -13.63 -13.90
CA THR A 3 -6.14 -12.51 -14.27
C THR A 3 -5.00 -12.40 -13.24
N PRO A 4 -3.75 -12.24 -13.65
CA PRO A 4 -2.62 -12.25 -12.70
C PRO A 4 -2.67 -11.14 -11.66
N VAL A 5 -2.95 -9.88 -12.03
CA VAL A 5 -2.79 -8.74 -11.12
C VAL A 5 -3.88 -7.69 -11.31
N GLY A 6 -4.37 -7.14 -10.19
CA GLY A 6 -5.25 -5.97 -10.19
C GLY A 6 -4.46 -4.68 -10.27
N MET A 7 -4.89 -3.78 -11.16
CA MET A 7 -4.29 -2.45 -11.34
C MET A 7 -5.39 -1.43 -11.61
N ASP A 8 -5.11 -0.16 -11.37
CA ASP A 8 -5.98 0.96 -11.65
C ASP A 8 -5.23 2.14 -12.25
N THR A 9 -5.93 3.07 -12.90
CA THR A 9 -5.37 4.33 -13.39
C THR A 9 -6.21 5.56 -13.04
N ALA A 10 -7.46 5.36 -12.58
CA ALA A 10 -8.29 6.45 -12.08
C ALA A 10 -8.03 6.70 -10.59
N ASP A 11 -8.56 7.80 -10.07
CA ASP A 11 -8.46 8.17 -8.65
C ASP A 11 -7.02 8.12 -8.12
N SER A 12 -6.08 8.78 -8.83
CA SER A 12 -4.63 8.79 -8.58
C SER A 12 -3.85 7.52 -8.93
N GLY A 13 -4.48 6.48 -9.48
CA GLY A 13 -3.81 5.25 -9.88
C GLY A 13 -3.13 4.55 -8.69
N TRP A 14 -3.86 4.39 -7.59
CA TRP A 14 -3.31 3.95 -6.31
C TRP A 14 -2.54 2.63 -6.41
N LEU A 15 -3.14 1.60 -7.01
CA LEU A 15 -2.51 0.29 -7.16
C LEU A 15 -1.29 0.36 -8.09
N THR A 16 -1.39 1.13 -9.17
CA THR A 16 -0.29 1.35 -10.10
C THR A 16 0.87 2.09 -9.43
N ASN A 17 0.58 3.07 -8.57
CA ASN A 17 1.61 3.78 -7.83
C ASN A 17 2.35 2.87 -6.83
N LEU A 18 1.67 1.93 -6.19
CA LEU A 18 2.33 0.94 -5.33
C LEU A 18 3.33 0.09 -6.13
N TRP A 19 2.91 -0.42 -7.30
CA TRP A 19 3.80 -1.15 -8.19
C TRP A 19 4.96 -0.31 -8.69
N MET A 20 4.69 0.91 -9.17
CA MET A 20 5.72 1.81 -9.68
C MET A 20 6.78 2.11 -8.61
N SER A 21 6.32 2.43 -7.41
CA SER A 21 7.20 2.72 -6.27
C SER A 21 8.06 1.52 -5.88
N ALA A 22 7.47 0.32 -5.83
CA ALA A 22 8.21 -0.90 -5.52
C ALA A 22 9.26 -1.22 -6.61
N LEU A 23 8.89 -1.13 -7.88
CA LEU A 23 9.79 -1.40 -9.00
C LEU A 23 11.00 -0.47 -9.01
N ILE A 24 10.78 0.83 -8.78
CA ILE A 24 11.90 1.80 -8.71
C ILE A 24 12.71 1.57 -7.42
N GLY A 25 12.04 1.51 -6.27
CA GLY A 25 12.71 1.41 -4.97
C GLY A 25 13.55 0.16 -4.79
N THR A 26 13.21 -0.93 -5.49
CA THR A 26 13.95 -2.20 -5.47
C THR A 26 14.91 -2.39 -6.64
N ALA A 27 15.06 -1.41 -7.52
CA ALA A 27 15.94 -1.46 -8.69
C ALA A 27 17.43 -1.24 -8.36
N GLY A 28 17.85 -1.57 -7.15
CA GLY A 28 19.22 -1.37 -6.68
C GLY A 28 19.42 -0.05 -5.94
N GLU A 29 20.66 0.30 -5.66
CA GLU A 29 21.00 1.49 -4.86
C GLU A 29 20.54 2.80 -5.50
N ALA A 30 20.65 2.93 -6.83
CA ALA A 30 20.24 4.13 -7.55
C ALA A 30 18.71 4.34 -7.47
N GLY A 31 17.92 3.30 -7.73
CA GLY A 31 16.46 3.37 -7.60
C GLY A 31 16.00 3.64 -6.18
N ASN A 32 16.62 2.99 -5.20
CA ASN A 32 16.34 3.23 -3.79
C ASN A 32 16.65 4.68 -3.38
N THR A 33 17.81 5.21 -3.80
CA THR A 33 18.19 6.60 -3.56
C THR A 33 17.19 7.57 -4.19
N TRP A 34 16.76 7.30 -5.42
CA TRP A 34 15.76 8.11 -6.11
C TRP A 34 14.43 8.14 -5.34
N MET A 35 13.92 6.97 -4.92
CA MET A 35 12.67 6.86 -4.15
C MET A 35 12.74 7.53 -2.79
N ASN A 36 13.91 7.55 -2.14
CA ASN A 36 14.12 8.21 -0.86
C ASN A 36 14.40 9.71 -0.99
N SER A 37 14.50 10.25 -2.21
CA SER A 37 14.61 11.68 -2.43
C SER A 37 13.29 12.37 -2.15
N MET A 38 13.30 13.40 -1.32
CA MET A 38 12.08 14.13 -0.96
C MET A 38 11.42 14.81 -2.16
N TYR A 39 12.24 15.27 -3.11
CA TYR A 39 11.79 15.94 -4.35
C TYR A 39 12.66 15.49 -5.53
N PRO A 40 12.43 14.29 -6.07
CA PRO A 40 13.17 13.88 -7.27
C PRO A 40 12.79 14.80 -8.43
N THR A 41 13.80 15.33 -9.10
CA THR A 41 13.62 16.26 -10.23
C THR A 41 13.91 15.64 -11.57
N ASP A 42 14.65 14.54 -11.60
CA ASP A 42 14.96 13.78 -12.80
C ASP A 42 14.19 12.46 -12.81
N PHE A 43 13.24 12.34 -13.72
CA PHE A 43 12.45 11.14 -13.98
C PHE A 43 12.97 10.35 -15.18
N ASN A 44 14.02 10.85 -15.85
CA ASN A 44 14.64 10.20 -17.01
C ASN A 44 15.85 9.37 -16.56
N THR A 45 15.64 8.49 -15.58
CA THR A 45 16.65 7.56 -15.10
C THR A 45 16.34 6.14 -15.57
N PRO A 46 17.37 5.28 -15.76
CA PRO A 46 17.15 3.90 -16.20
C PRO A 46 16.19 3.11 -15.32
N GLU A 47 16.17 3.37 -14.01
CA GLU A 47 15.31 2.68 -13.05
C GLU A 47 13.85 3.09 -13.21
N VAL A 48 13.58 4.37 -13.43
CA VAL A 48 12.22 4.89 -13.68
C VAL A 48 11.72 4.43 -15.06
N GLU A 49 12.57 4.45 -16.08
CA GLU A 49 12.24 3.96 -17.43
C GLU A 49 11.89 2.46 -17.40
N ALA A 50 12.72 1.63 -16.78
CA ALA A 50 12.48 0.19 -16.65
C ALA A 50 11.21 -0.13 -15.84
N ALA A 51 10.90 0.64 -14.80
CA ALA A 51 9.67 0.51 -14.05
C ALA A 51 8.45 0.87 -14.92
N ALA A 52 8.53 1.97 -15.69
CA ALA A 52 7.46 2.40 -16.60
C ALA A 52 7.18 1.35 -17.70
N GLU A 53 8.23 0.80 -18.32
CA GLU A 53 8.10 -0.29 -19.31
C GLU A 53 7.46 -1.54 -18.70
N THR A 54 7.82 -1.88 -17.46
CA THR A 54 7.21 -3.01 -16.74
C THR A 54 5.73 -2.76 -16.48
N ILE A 55 5.36 -1.57 -16.01
CA ILE A 55 3.96 -1.18 -15.79
C ILE A 55 3.17 -1.21 -17.10
N GLN A 56 3.71 -0.68 -18.18
CA GLN A 56 3.08 -0.76 -19.50
C GLN A 56 2.79 -2.21 -19.90
N LYS A 57 3.78 -3.08 -19.77
CA LYS A 57 3.61 -4.51 -20.06
C LYS A 57 2.57 -5.18 -19.16
N MET A 58 2.49 -4.79 -17.90
CA MET A 58 1.49 -5.30 -16.96
C MET A 58 0.07 -4.92 -17.42
N PHE A 59 -0.14 -3.68 -17.86
CA PHE A 59 -1.43 -3.26 -18.42
C PHE A 59 -1.79 -3.98 -19.73
N GLU A 60 -0.82 -4.25 -20.58
CA GLU A 60 -1.06 -4.91 -21.86
C GLU A 60 -1.38 -6.42 -21.72
N GLN A 61 -0.86 -7.09 -20.68
CA GLN A 61 -0.82 -8.56 -20.67
C GLN A 61 -1.35 -9.22 -19.39
N TYR A 62 -1.36 -8.52 -18.24
CA TYR A 62 -1.49 -9.18 -16.94
C TYR A 62 -2.58 -8.61 -16.04
N THR A 63 -3.31 -7.59 -16.46
CA THR A 63 -4.41 -7.00 -15.69
C THR A 63 -5.75 -7.12 -16.41
N THR A 64 -6.82 -6.68 -15.75
CA THR A 64 -8.18 -6.70 -16.32
C THR A 64 -8.35 -5.65 -17.41
N ALA A 65 -9.26 -5.88 -18.35
CA ALA A 65 -9.49 -4.97 -19.48
C ALA A 65 -10.00 -3.58 -19.04
N ASP A 66 -10.61 -3.48 -17.88
CA ASP A 66 -11.14 -2.26 -17.28
C ASP A 66 -10.18 -1.56 -16.32
N ALA A 67 -8.95 -2.05 -16.18
CA ALA A 67 -7.91 -1.44 -15.34
C ALA A 67 -7.54 -0.03 -15.81
N VAL A 68 -7.49 0.20 -17.13
CA VAL A 68 -7.28 1.52 -17.70
C VAL A 68 -8.58 2.33 -17.57
N GLY A 69 -8.55 3.40 -16.79
CA GLY A 69 -9.74 4.17 -16.38
C GLY A 69 -10.46 3.56 -15.17
N GLY A 70 -10.03 2.41 -14.70
CA GLY A 70 -10.58 1.73 -13.52
C GLY A 70 -10.21 2.43 -12.22
N LYS A 71 -11.12 2.34 -11.25
CA LYS A 71 -10.96 2.84 -9.88
C LYS A 71 -10.60 1.70 -8.94
N TYR A 72 -10.15 2.06 -7.73
CA TYR A 72 -9.79 1.10 -6.68
C TYR A 72 -10.90 0.10 -6.36
N ASP A 73 -12.13 0.56 -6.06
CA ASP A 73 -13.21 -0.32 -5.59
C ASP A 73 -13.59 -1.43 -6.59
N PRO A 74 -13.77 -1.16 -7.91
CA PRO A 74 -13.96 -2.22 -8.89
C PRO A 74 -12.81 -3.23 -8.93
N MET A 75 -11.56 -2.77 -8.83
CA MET A 75 -10.39 -3.65 -8.84
C MET A 75 -10.31 -4.52 -7.57
N ALA A 76 -10.63 -3.95 -6.41
CA ALA A 76 -10.76 -4.72 -5.17
C ALA A 76 -11.88 -5.77 -5.27
N THR A 77 -13.01 -5.43 -5.91
CA THR A 77 -14.10 -6.37 -6.16
C THR A 77 -13.66 -7.55 -7.02
N HIS A 78 -12.87 -7.34 -8.07
CA HIS A 78 -12.28 -8.43 -8.86
C HIS A 78 -11.42 -9.37 -8.00
N PHE A 79 -10.67 -8.82 -7.05
CA PHE A 79 -9.85 -9.62 -6.13
C PHE A 79 -10.74 -10.44 -5.18
N PHE A 80 -11.74 -9.84 -4.54
CA PHE A 80 -12.68 -10.55 -3.67
C PHE A 80 -13.47 -11.64 -4.40
N ASN A 81 -13.78 -11.45 -5.66
CA ASN A 81 -14.44 -12.44 -6.51
C ASN A 81 -13.51 -13.55 -7.02
N GLY A 82 -12.20 -13.48 -6.77
CA GLY A 82 -11.22 -14.43 -7.25
C GLY A 82 -10.96 -14.34 -8.76
N GLU A 83 -11.29 -13.23 -9.38
CA GLU A 83 -11.05 -12.94 -10.80
C GLU A 83 -9.61 -12.48 -11.04
N VAL A 84 -8.98 -11.94 -10.01
CA VAL A 84 -7.60 -11.48 -9.97
C VAL A 84 -6.83 -12.23 -8.89
N ALA A 85 -5.65 -12.75 -9.23
CA ALA A 85 -4.84 -13.58 -8.32
C ALA A 85 -4.03 -12.76 -7.32
N MET A 86 -3.56 -11.57 -7.69
CA MET A 86 -2.72 -10.70 -6.87
C MET A 86 -3.28 -9.28 -6.86
N PHE A 87 -3.25 -8.66 -5.69
CA PHE A 87 -3.76 -7.32 -5.49
C PHE A 87 -2.78 -6.52 -4.61
N PRO A 88 -2.07 -5.52 -5.15
CA PRO A 88 -1.12 -4.74 -4.38
C PRO A 88 -1.86 -3.87 -3.37
N ASN A 89 -1.55 -4.02 -2.10
CA ASN A 89 -2.21 -3.24 -1.05
C ASN A 89 -1.35 -3.23 0.23
N GLY A 90 -1.89 -2.68 1.29
CA GLY A 90 -1.27 -2.64 2.60
C GLY A 90 -2.10 -3.35 3.68
N PRO A 91 -1.59 -3.46 4.90
CA PRO A 91 -2.24 -4.19 5.99
C PRO A 91 -3.61 -3.64 6.39
N TRP A 92 -3.92 -2.39 6.04
CA TRP A 92 -5.25 -1.80 6.25
C TRP A 92 -6.39 -2.51 5.51
N MET A 93 -6.09 -3.35 4.51
CA MET A 93 -7.09 -4.15 3.79
C MET A 93 -7.43 -5.46 4.53
N ILE A 94 -6.62 -5.91 5.47
CA ILE A 94 -6.80 -7.20 6.13
C ILE A 94 -8.20 -7.34 6.79
N PRO A 95 -8.72 -6.32 7.50
CA PRO A 95 -10.08 -6.42 8.06
C PRO A 95 -11.16 -6.69 7.01
N ASP A 96 -11.01 -6.19 5.79
CA ASP A 96 -11.97 -6.35 4.70
C ASP A 96 -12.13 -7.82 4.26
N PHE A 97 -11.13 -8.66 4.51
CA PHE A 97 -11.16 -10.09 4.14
C PHE A 97 -12.20 -10.91 4.94
N SER A 98 -12.61 -10.40 6.08
CA SER A 98 -13.64 -11.01 6.94
C SER A 98 -14.96 -10.23 6.94
N GLU A 99 -15.04 -9.12 6.20
CA GLU A 99 -16.23 -8.27 6.14
C GLU A 99 -17.23 -8.82 5.12
N ALA A 100 -18.39 -9.28 5.60
CA ALA A 100 -19.38 -9.98 4.79
C ALA A 100 -19.94 -9.16 3.61
N GLU A 101 -19.86 -7.82 3.69
CA GLU A 101 -20.30 -6.93 2.62
C GLU A 101 -19.26 -6.78 1.51
N LYS A 102 -17.99 -7.13 1.78
CA LYS A 102 -16.86 -6.97 0.86
C LYS A 102 -16.34 -8.30 0.33
N ALA A 103 -16.18 -9.29 1.19
CA ALA A 103 -15.55 -10.56 0.86
C ALA A 103 -16.50 -11.75 1.04
N PRO A 104 -16.41 -12.80 0.20
CA PRO A 104 -17.14 -14.03 0.40
C PRO A 104 -16.77 -14.73 1.70
N GLU A 105 -17.68 -15.53 2.24
CA GLU A 105 -17.42 -16.34 3.43
C GLU A 105 -16.16 -17.24 3.23
N GLY A 106 -15.27 -17.23 4.24
CA GLY A 106 -14.02 -17.97 4.21
C GLY A 106 -12.96 -17.40 3.26
N PHE A 107 -13.11 -16.16 2.81
CA PHE A 107 -12.11 -15.51 1.95
C PHE A 107 -10.79 -15.29 2.70
N TYR A 108 -10.84 -14.88 3.96
CA TYR A 108 -9.67 -14.67 4.81
C TYR A 108 -8.72 -15.88 4.80
N ASP A 109 -9.24 -17.09 4.90
CA ASP A 109 -8.45 -18.33 4.94
C ASP A 109 -7.78 -18.68 3.59
N LYS A 110 -8.13 -17.97 2.52
CA LYS A 110 -7.62 -18.20 1.17
C LYS A 110 -6.60 -17.16 0.73
N VAL A 111 -6.44 -16.08 1.50
CA VAL A 111 -5.53 -14.99 1.15
C VAL A 111 -4.15 -15.25 1.75
N GLY A 112 -3.13 -15.21 0.88
CA GLY A 112 -1.74 -15.16 1.30
C GLY A 112 -1.21 -13.73 1.19
N ILE A 113 -0.26 -13.38 2.04
CA ILE A 113 0.42 -12.09 2.03
C ILE A 113 1.87 -12.29 1.64
N MET A 114 2.38 -11.46 0.75
CA MET A 114 3.79 -11.44 0.38
C MET A 114 4.25 -9.99 0.19
N LEU A 115 5.54 -9.77 0.40
CA LEU A 115 6.15 -8.50 0.04
C LEU A 115 6.16 -8.33 -1.48
N MET A 116 6.10 -7.08 -1.94
CA MET A 116 6.23 -6.77 -3.35
C MET A 116 7.57 -7.32 -3.88
N PRO A 117 7.57 -8.05 -5.01
CA PRO A 117 8.80 -8.62 -5.55
C PRO A 117 9.78 -7.51 -5.94
N GLY A 118 11.04 -7.74 -5.63
CA GLY A 118 12.12 -6.79 -5.92
C GLY A 118 13.48 -7.47 -5.81
N ASN A 119 14.53 -6.70 -5.98
CA ASN A 119 15.92 -7.18 -6.02
C ASN A 119 16.53 -7.39 -4.60
N GLY A 120 15.74 -7.86 -3.64
CA GLY A 120 16.19 -8.08 -2.25
C GLY A 120 16.19 -6.81 -1.40
N MET A 121 15.70 -5.69 -1.92
CA MET A 121 15.46 -4.46 -1.16
C MET A 121 13.96 -4.34 -0.86
N GLU A 122 13.65 -3.97 0.36
CA GLU A 122 12.28 -3.73 0.78
C GLU A 122 11.98 -2.23 0.74
N MET A 123 10.83 -1.87 0.19
CA MET A 123 10.29 -0.53 0.28
C MET A 123 9.08 -0.57 1.19
N VAL A 124 9.20 0.05 2.35
CA VAL A 124 8.10 0.20 3.30
C VAL A 124 7.61 1.65 3.23
N PRO A 125 6.44 1.92 2.66
CA PRO A 125 5.84 3.24 2.76
C PRO A 125 5.56 3.56 4.22
N THR A 126 6.06 4.69 4.69
CA THR A 126 5.87 5.14 6.07
C THR A 126 4.88 6.30 6.06
N PRO A 127 3.59 6.06 6.31
CA PRO A 127 2.64 7.14 6.50
C PRO A 127 2.97 7.91 7.77
N GLY A 128 2.66 9.20 7.78
CA GLY A 128 2.85 10.05 8.94
C GLY A 128 1.68 11.02 9.08
N ASP A 129 1.29 11.29 10.30
CA ASP A 129 0.28 12.27 10.61
C ASP A 129 0.88 13.66 10.67
N MET A 130 0.17 14.63 10.12
CA MET A 130 0.57 16.02 10.09
C MET A 130 -0.41 16.88 10.87
N VAL A 131 0.13 17.84 11.66
CA VAL A 131 -0.68 18.84 12.34
C VAL A 131 -0.98 19.98 11.37
N GLY A 132 -2.19 19.99 10.83
CA GLY A 132 -2.70 21.02 9.90
C GLY A 132 -3.34 22.23 10.59
N ALA A 133 -2.93 22.61 11.81
CA ALA A 133 -3.49 23.71 12.57
C ALA A 133 -2.52 24.87 12.69
N SER A 134 -3.04 26.11 12.66
CA SER A 134 -2.26 27.34 12.81
C SER A 134 -2.50 28.07 14.15
N GLU A 135 -3.58 27.74 14.85
CA GLU A 135 -3.92 28.35 16.15
C GLU A 135 -3.28 27.54 17.28
N GLU A 136 -2.66 28.23 18.24
CA GLU A 136 -1.89 27.60 19.32
C GLU A 136 -2.67 26.55 20.11
N GLU A 137 -3.92 26.82 20.45
CA GLU A 137 -4.77 25.87 21.19
C GLU A 137 -5.12 24.63 20.37
N LYS A 138 -5.33 24.78 19.06
CA LYS A 138 -5.55 23.64 18.15
C LYS A 138 -4.29 22.81 17.95
N ILE A 139 -3.11 23.46 17.88
CA ILE A 139 -1.83 22.77 17.83
C ILE A 139 -1.61 21.95 19.11
N LYS A 140 -1.86 22.55 20.29
CA LYS A 140 -1.75 21.83 21.57
C LYS A 140 -2.68 20.61 21.62
N ALA A 141 -3.92 20.75 21.16
CA ALA A 141 -4.89 19.65 21.12
C ALA A 141 -4.44 18.56 20.16
N ALA A 142 -3.98 18.90 18.96
CA ALA A 142 -3.49 17.93 17.97
C ALA A 142 -2.25 17.19 18.48
N VAL A 143 -1.28 17.88 19.09
CA VAL A 143 -0.10 17.25 19.70
C VAL A 143 -0.49 16.34 20.87
N ALA A 144 -1.49 16.72 21.66
CA ALA A 144 -1.99 15.86 22.75
C ALA A 144 -2.64 14.57 22.18
N PHE A 145 -3.37 14.69 21.07
CA PHE A 145 -3.96 13.54 20.38
C PHE A 145 -2.89 12.60 19.80
N LEU A 146 -1.88 13.14 19.09
CA LEU A 146 -0.76 12.34 18.58
C LEU A 146 0.00 11.61 19.71
N LYS A 147 0.21 12.28 20.84
CA LYS A 147 0.79 11.66 22.03
C LYS A 147 -0.09 10.56 22.63
N PHE A 148 -1.40 10.66 22.47
CA PHE A 148 -2.32 9.62 22.90
C PHE A 148 -2.25 8.41 21.93
N GLU A 149 -2.29 8.66 20.62
CA GLU A 149 -2.21 7.59 19.61
C GLU A 149 -0.89 6.81 19.68
N THR A 150 0.23 7.50 19.94
CA THR A 150 1.55 6.87 20.01
C THR A 150 1.84 6.14 21.32
N LYS A 151 0.90 6.08 22.27
CA LYS A 151 1.05 5.22 23.45
C LYS A 151 1.04 3.75 23.05
N PRO A 152 1.91 2.91 23.67
CA PRO A 152 1.99 1.47 23.36
C PRO A 152 0.62 0.78 23.30
N GLU A 153 -0.18 0.95 24.31
CA GLU A 153 -1.50 0.33 24.43
C GLU A 153 -2.47 0.74 23.31
N ASN A 154 -2.37 1.99 22.83
CA ASN A 154 -3.23 2.49 21.77
C ASN A 154 -2.76 2.02 20.39
N GLN A 155 -1.44 1.93 20.19
CA GLN A 155 -0.88 1.38 18.94
C GLN A 155 -1.21 -0.10 18.77
N ILE A 156 -1.12 -0.90 19.83
CA ILE A 156 -1.54 -2.32 19.79
C ILE A 156 -3.03 -2.41 19.47
N LYS A 157 -3.86 -1.61 20.12
CA LYS A 157 -5.30 -1.60 19.85
C LYS A 157 -5.64 -1.17 18.43
N ALA A 158 -4.91 -0.19 17.88
CA ALA A 158 -5.07 0.24 16.49
C ALA A 158 -4.69 -0.89 15.52
N LEU A 159 -3.59 -1.61 15.77
CA LEU A 159 -3.19 -2.78 14.98
C LEU A 159 -4.30 -3.85 14.98
N GLU A 160 -4.82 -4.21 16.16
CA GLU A 160 -5.89 -5.22 16.28
C GLU A 160 -7.19 -4.82 15.56
N MET A 161 -7.52 -3.53 15.56
CA MET A 161 -8.78 -3.04 14.97
C MET A 161 -8.70 -2.72 13.47
N THR A 162 -7.54 -2.30 12.99
CA THR A 162 -7.42 -1.69 11.67
C THR A 162 -6.33 -2.32 10.80
N GLY A 163 -5.50 -3.21 11.35
CA GLY A 163 -4.32 -3.74 10.67
C GLY A 163 -3.18 -2.72 10.49
N LEU A 164 -3.30 -1.50 11.04
CA LEU A 164 -2.26 -0.49 10.93
C LEU A 164 -1.04 -0.88 11.76
N GLN A 165 0.13 -0.84 11.12
CA GLN A 165 1.40 -1.18 11.76
C GLN A 165 1.77 -0.14 12.82
N PRO A 166 2.24 -0.57 14.02
CA PRO A 166 2.76 0.35 15.02
C PRO A 166 4.00 1.09 14.50
N VAL A 167 4.16 2.34 14.92
CA VAL A 167 5.31 3.17 14.54
C VAL A 167 6.50 3.05 15.49
N SER A 168 6.30 2.43 16.67
CA SER A 168 7.36 2.24 17.66
C SER A 168 8.04 0.88 17.51
N ASN A 169 9.37 0.89 17.42
CA ASN A 169 10.17 -0.34 17.35
C ASN A 169 10.28 -1.08 18.70
N ASP A 170 9.86 -0.43 19.79
CA ASP A 170 9.95 -0.98 21.15
C ASP A 170 8.69 -1.76 21.58
N LEU A 171 7.73 -1.92 20.66
CA LEU A 171 6.49 -2.63 20.94
C LEU A 171 6.65 -4.13 20.67
N GLU A 172 6.31 -4.95 21.68
CA GLU A 172 6.09 -6.37 21.47
C GLU A 172 4.72 -6.55 20.80
N ILE A 173 4.75 -6.90 19.51
CA ILE A 173 3.54 -7.23 18.76
C ILE A 173 3.11 -8.63 19.17
N PRO A 174 1.85 -8.84 19.60
CA PRO A 174 1.35 -10.18 19.90
C PRO A 174 1.53 -11.08 18.67
N SER A 175 2.19 -12.22 18.87
CA SER A 175 2.24 -13.28 17.86
C SER A 175 1.00 -14.14 18.02
N GLU A 176 0.11 -14.16 17.03
CA GLU A 176 -0.83 -15.27 16.87
C GLU A 176 -0.17 -16.45 16.18
#